data_ba9209998844a1ce4b8ee4af7de66403
#
_entry.id   ba9209998844a1ce4b8ee4af7de66403
#
_cell.length_a   1.000
_cell.length_b   1.000
_cell.length_c   1.000
_cell.angle_alpha   90.00
_cell.angle_beta   90.00
_cell.angle_gamma   90.00
#
_symmetry.space_group_name_H-M   'P 1'
#
loop_
_entity.id
_entity.type
_entity.pdbx_description
1 polymer ?
#
loop_
_entity_poly.entity_id
_entity_poly.type
_entity_poly.pdbx_seq_one_letter_code
_entity_poly.pdbx_strand_id
1 'polypeptide(L)'
;ERTQWAHLTTWTHNLLARHQRGEISVEQMQAIRGAFGDAFSNDTMQGFAYNKPHGYAGDYEIIDRIYQYYLAPSPHTKWDEYWQAHPAANAVRNRKSYFHELLTRTAKRKPAAEVLKIASGPGRSMYEWLCAHDYDIKFDCIELDKNAIEFASTLNRSFMHKISFFNMNALRFKPDREYDLIWAAGIFDYFDDA
;
A
#
# COMPACT_ATOMS: atom_id res chain seq x y z
N GLU A 1 -16.11 -17.05 14.70
CA GLU A 1 -15.27 -15.92 14.23
C GLU A 1 -15.86 -15.22 12.99
N ARG A 2 -16.13 -15.93 11.87
CA ARG A 2 -16.72 -15.31 10.66
C ARG A 2 -18.05 -14.59 10.91
N THR A 3 -18.87 -15.12 11.80
CA THR A 3 -20.16 -14.50 12.18
C THR A 3 -19.97 -13.20 12.96
N GLN A 4 -18.96 -13.14 13.84
CA GLN A 4 -18.63 -11.93 14.60
C GLN A 4 -18.11 -10.81 13.67
N TRP A 5 -17.28 -11.16 12.67
CA TRP A 5 -16.81 -10.21 11.68
C TRP A 5 -17.94 -9.66 10.81
N ALA A 6 -18.90 -10.49 10.43
CA ALA A 6 -20.08 -10.04 9.69
C ALA A 6 -20.92 -9.04 10.49
N HIS A 7 -21.13 -9.29 11.79
CA HIS A 7 -21.81 -8.33 12.67
C HIS A 7 -21.05 -7.01 12.83
N LEU A 8 -19.75 -7.07 13.03
CA LEU A 8 -18.90 -5.87 13.11
C LEU A 8 -18.94 -5.07 11.82
N THR A 9 -18.83 -5.72 10.68
CA THR A 9 -18.93 -5.08 9.36
C THR A 9 -20.27 -4.37 9.17
N THR A 10 -21.37 -5.07 9.48
CA THR A 10 -22.73 -4.50 9.38
C THR A 10 -22.89 -3.29 10.30
N TRP A 11 -22.43 -3.41 11.54
CA TRP A 11 -22.47 -2.32 12.52
C TRP A 11 -21.65 -1.10 12.04
N THR A 12 -20.44 -1.32 11.53
CA THR A 12 -19.58 -0.24 11.03
C THR A 12 -20.21 0.46 9.83
N HIS A 13 -20.77 -0.28 8.87
CA HIS A 13 -21.47 0.30 7.72
C HIS A 13 -22.67 1.15 8.16
N ASN A 14 -23.49 0.64 9.09
CA ASN A 14 -24.62 1.40 9.62
C ASN A 14 -24.19 2.67 10.35
N LEU A 15 -23.12 2.59 11.14
CA LEU A 15 -22.55 3.74 11.85
C LEU A 15 -22.08 4.82 10.87
N LEU A 16 -21.33 4.44 9.84
CA LEU A 16 -20.84 5.36 8.80
C LEU A 16 -21.99 5.99 8.00
N ALA A 17 -22.99 5.19 7.61
CA ALA A 17 -24.15 5.70 6.91
C ALA A 17 -24.95 6.73 7.75
N ARG A 18 -25.11 6.49 9.05
CA ARG A 18 -25.73 7.44 9.97
C ARG A 18 -24.91 8.73 10.13
N HIS A 19 -23.58 8.60 10.21
CA HIS A 19 -22.70 9.77 10.26
C HIS A 19 -22.81 10.60 8.96
N GLN A 20 -22.82 9.96 7.80
CA GLN A 20 -22.97 10.64 6.48
C GLN A 20 -24.31 11.39 6.37
N ARG A 21 -25.38 10.88 6.99
CA ARG A 21 -26.69 11.56 7.05
C ARG A 21 -26.78 12.63 8.13
N GLY A 22 -25.71 12.88 8.88
CA GLY A 22 -25.68 13.87 9.97
C GLY A 22 -26.38 13.43 11.27
N GLU A 23 -26.79 12.15 11.38
CA GLU A 23 -27.45 11.60 12.57
C GLU A 23 -26.46 11.36 13.73
N ILE A 24 -25.17 11.29 13.43
CA ILE A 24 -24.07 11.12 14.38
C ILE A 24 -23.06 12.22 14.13
N SER A 25 -22.80 13.04 15.16
CA SER A 25 -21.84 14.14 15.06
C SER A 25 -20.38 13.64 15.01
N VAL A 26 -19.46 14.56 14.66
CA VAL A 26 -18.01 14.28 14.68
C VAL A 26 -17.56 13.92 16.10
N GLU A 27 -18.04 14.62 17.11
CA GLU A 27 -17.71 14.40 18.54
C GLU A 27 -18.20 13.02 19.00
N GLN A 28 -19.39 12.61 18.58
CA GLN A 28 -19.92 11.28 18.88
C GLN A 28 -19.08 10.18 18.18
N MET A 29 -18.64 10.40 16.93
CA MET A 29 -17.74 9.48 16.24
C MET A 29 -16.38 9.39 16.94
N GLN A 30 -15.85 10.50 17.44
CA GLN A 30 -14.61 10.52 18.24
C GLN A 30 -14.77 9.76 19.56
N ALA A 31 -15.89 9.94 20.26
CA ALA A 31 -16.18 9.20 21.49
C ALA A 31 -16.29 7.69 21.23
N ILE A 32 -16.94 7.28 20.14
CA ILE A 32 -17.02 5.87 19.74
C ILE A 32 -15.61 5.29 19.49
N ARG A 33 -14.75 6.00 18.75
CA ARG A 33 -13.36 5.56 18.54
C ARG A 33 -12.57 5.49 19.85
N GLY A 34 -12.73 6.49 20.71
CA GLY A 34 -12.10 6.51 22.04
C GLY A 34 -12.42 5.30 22.90
N ALA A 35 -13.63 4.73 22.76
CA ALA A 35 -14.03 3.51 23.46
C ALA A 35 -13.23 2.25 23.04
N PHE A 36 -12.61 2.26 21.88
CA PHE A 36 -11.73 1.17 21.42
C PHE A 36 -10.29 1.29 21.95
N GLY A 37 -9.95 2.42 22.59
CA GLY A 37 -8.63 2.63 23.21
C GLY A 37 -7.47 2.35 22.23
N ASP A 38 -6.52 1.53 22.66
CA ASP A 38 -5.28 1.22 21.92
C ASP A 38 -5.50 0.51 20.59
N ALA A 39 -6.71 0.00 20.29
CA ALA A 39 -7.04 -0.58 19.00
C ALA A 39 -6.94 0.45 17.84
N PHE A 40 -6.89 1.75 18.16
CA PHE A 40 -6.61 2.83 17.21
C PHE A 40 -5.22 3.46 17.39
N SER A 41 -4.28 2.78 18.06
CA SER A 41 -2.88 3.20 18.09
C SER A 41 -2.18 2.93 16.75
N ASN A 42 -1.03 3.57 16.54
CA ASN A 42 -0.22 3.35 15.32
C ASN A 42 0.38 1.92 15.22
N ASP A 43 0.29 1.14 16.27
CA ASP A 43 0.77 -0.24 16.28
C ASP A 43 -0.20 -1.18 15.57
N THR A 44 -1.48 -0.81 15.47
CA THR A 44 -2.52 -1.60 14.78
C THR A 44 -2.69 -1.14 13.33
N MET A 45 -3.19 -2.02 12.48
CA MET A 45 -3.50 -1.70 11.08
C MET A 45 -4.58 -0.62 10.97
N GLN A 46 -5.64 -0.74 11.77
CA GLN A 46 -6.74 0.22 11.78
C GLN A 46 -6.30 1.60 12.27
N GLY A 47 -5.55 1.64 13.37
CA GLY A 47 -5.06 2.89 13.94
C GLY A 47 -4.05 3.56 13.03
N PHE A 48 -3.11 2.82 12.45
CA PHE A 48 -2.13 3.35 11.51
C PHE A 48 -2.80 3.97 10.28
N ALA A 49 -3.73 3.22 9.65
CA ALA A 49 -4.47 3.72 8.50
C ALA A 49 -5.31 4.97 8.81
N TYR A 50 -5.88 5.04 10.03
CA TYR A 50 -6.69 6.18 10.47
C TYR A 50 -5.85 7.41 10.80
N ASN A 51 -4.76 7.23 11.56
CA ASN A 51 -3.91 8.33 12.05
C ASN A 51 -3.00 8.90 10.95
N LYS A 52 -2.71 8.15 9.90
CA LYS A 52 -1.87 8.57 8.76
C LYS A 52 -0.55 9.21 9.22
N PRO A 53 0.32 8.51 9.93
CA PRO A 53 1.51 9.09 10.56
C PRO A 53 2.47 9.75 9.57
N HIS A 54 2.40 9.39 8.28
CA HIS A 54 3.16 10.02 7.20
C HIS A 54 2.39 11.16 6.49
N GLY A 55 1.19 11.54 6.97
CA GLY A 55 0.44 12.70 6.49
C GLY A 55 -0.50 12.44 5.31
N TYR A 56 -0.52 11.24 4.74
CA TYR A 56 -1.39 10.88 3.61
C TYR A 56 -1.93 9.45 3.71
N ALA A 57 -3.05 9.18 3.04
CA ALA A 57 -3.62 7.83 3.01
C ALA A 57 -2.84 6.94 2.04
N GLY A 58 -2.72 5.64 2.36
CA GLY A 58 -2.05 4.70 1.47
C GLY A 58 -0.54 4.93 1.35
N ASP A 59 0.09 5.48 2.41
CA ASP A 59 1.51 5.70 2.47
C ASP A 59 2.33 4.41 2.31
N TYR A 60 3.64 4.58 2.14
CA TYR A 60 4.53 3.45 1.88
C TYR A 60 4.52 2.40 3.01
N GLU A 61 4.37 2.82 4.28
CA GLU A 61 4.44 1.89 5.40
C GLU A 61 3.14 1.08 5.55
N ILE A 62 1.96 1.70 5.41
CA ILE A 62 0.70 0.95 5.42
C ILE A 62 0.64 -0.07 4.26
N ILE A 63 1.13 0.32 3.07
CA ILE A 63 1.21 -0.60 1.93
C ILE A 63 2.17 -1.75 2.22
N ASP A 64 3.31 -1.48 2.84
CA ASP A 64 4.27 -2.50 3.24
C ASP A 64 3.69 -3.48 4.26
N ARG A 65 3.03 -2.96 5.29
CA ARG A 65 2.30 -3.76 6.30
C ARG A 65 1.22 -4.65 5.67
N ILE A 66 0.47 -4.14 4.68
CA ILE A 66 -0.53 -4.93 3.94
C ILE A 66 0.15 -6.06 3.16
N TYR A 67 1.23 -5.77 2.46
CA TYR A 67 1.96 -6.76 1.65
C TYR A 67 2.55 -7.89 2.49
N GLN A 68 2.98 -7.58 3.71
CA GLN A 68 3.53 -8.55 4.67
C GLN A 68 2.46 -9.28 5.48
N TYR A 69 1.18 -8.90 5.36
CA TYR A 69 0.12 -9.37 6.25
C TYR A 69 0.45 -9.10 7.72
N TYR A 70 0.94 -7.89 8.02
CA TYR A 70 1.31 -7.50 9.37
C TYR A 70 0.12 -7.64 10.33
N LEU A 71 0.39 -8.19 11.50
CA LEU A 71 -0.55 -8.30 12.62
C LEU A 71 0.13 -7.77 13.88
N ALA A 72 -0.52 -6.85 14.57
CA ALA A 72 -0.07 -6.40 15.87
C ALA A 72 -0.07 -7.56 16.88
N PRO A 73 0.83 -7.55 17.86
CA PRO A 73 0.82 -8.55 18.93
C PRO A 73 -0.47 -8.50 19.75
N SER A 74 -0.73 -9.53 20.56
CA SER A 74 -1.83 -9.54 21.51
C SER A 74 -1.82 -8.27 22.40
N PRO A 75 -3.00 -7.64 22.69
CA PRO A 75 -4.35 -8.19 22.44
C PRO A 75 -4.96 -7.85 21.07
N HIS A 76 -4.25 -7.17 20.17
CA HIS A 76 -4.81 -6.57 18.95
C HIS A 76 -4.74 -7.47 17.70
N THR A 77 -4.12 -8.66 17.80
CA THR A 77 -3.95 -9.57 16.66
C THR A 77 -5.25 -9.84 15.91
N LYS A 78 -6.34 -10.17 16.61
CA LYS A 78 -7.64 -10.44 15.99
C LYS A 78 -8.27 -9.21 15.34
N TRP A 79 -7.98 -8.03 15.87
CA TRP A 79 -8.41 -6.77 15.29
C TRP A 79 -7.74 -6.53 13.93
N ASP A 80 -6.44 -6.81 13.85
CA ASP A 80 -5.69 -6.70 12.60
C ASP A 80 -6.03 -7.82 11.61
N GLU A 81 -6.30 -9.05 12.06
CA GLU A 81 -6.83 -10.12 11.19
C GLU A 81 -8.13 -9.68 10.50
N TYR A 82 -9.06 -9.06 11.26
CA TYR A 82 -10.28 -8.50 10.70
C TYR A 82 -9.98 -7.43 9.65
N TRP A 83 -9.07 -6.49 9.95
CA TRP A 83 -8.68 -5.44 9.03
C TRP A 83 -8.00 -6.00 7.76
N GLN A 84 -7.08 -6.92 7.91
CA GLN A 84 -6.40 -7.58 6.81
C GLN A 84 -7.33 -8.43 5.92
N ALA A 85 -8.41 -8.95 6.47
CA ALA A 85 -9.44 -9.67 5.72
C ALA A 85 -10.35 -8.75 4.89
N HIS A 86 -10.30 -7.43 5.10
CA HIS A 86 -11.13 -6.47 4.37
C HIS A 86 -10.86 -6.51 2.86
N PRO A 87 -11.89 -6.35 2.00
CA PRO A 87 -11.75 -6.38 0.54
C PRO A 87 -10.67 -5.42 0.00
N ALA A 88 -10.55 -4.22 0.58
CA ALA A 88 -9.53 -3.25 0.18
C ALA A 88 -8.10 -3.76 0.41
N ALA A 89 -7.80 -4.34 1.59
CA ALA A 89 -6.49 -4.92 1.87
C ALA A 89 -6.18 -6.12 0.96
N ASN A 90 -7.20 -6.96 0.68
CA ASN A 90 -7.08 -8.05 -0.28
C ASN A 90 -6.79 -7.53 -1.70
N ALA A 91 -7.47 -6.47 -2.14
CA ALA A 91 -7.23 -5.85 -3.45
C ALA A 91 -5.79 -5.35 -3.59
N VAL A 92 -5.24 -4.73 -2.53
CA VAL A 92 -3.84 -4.28 -2.51
C VAL A 92 -2.87 -5.46 -2.64
N ARG A 93 -3.12 -6.60 -1.96
CA ARG A 93 -2.30 -7.81 -2.11
C ARG A 93 -2.43 -8.43 -3.50
N ASN A 94 -3.64 -8.51 -4.04
CA ASN A 94 -3.88 -9.03 -5.40
C ASN A 94 -3.16 -8.19 -6.46
N ARG A 95 -3.15 -6.87 -6.29
CA ARG A 95 -2.41 -5.94 -7.13
C ARG A 95 -0.89 -6.27 -7.14
N LYS A 96 -0.30 -6.60 -5.98
CA LYS A 96 1.09 -7.05 -5.89
C LYS A 96 1.31 -8.33 -6.69
N SER A 97 0.46 -9.33 -6.51
CA SER A 97 0.54 -10.61 -7.24
C SER A 97 0.44 -10.42 -8.75
N TYR A 98 -0.48 -9.59 -9.19
CA TYR A 98 -0.63 -9.26 -10.62
C TYR A 98 0.61 -8.55 -11.20
N PHE A 99 1.21 -7.63 -10.42
CA PHE A 99 2.47 -7.00 -10.82
C PHE A 99 3.59 -8.03 -11.00
N HIS A 100 3.72 -9.00 -10.09
CA HIS A 100 4.69 -10.10 -10.21
C HIS A 100 4.48 -10.95 -11.47
N GLU A 101 3.22 -11.23 -11.83
CA GLU A 101 2.90 -11.93 -13.09
C GLU A 101 3.32 -11.13 -14.32
N LEU A 102 3.04 -9.82 -14.32
CA LEU A 102 3.44 -8.93 -15.42
C LEU A 102 4.96 -8.85 -15.54
N LEU A 103 5.69 -8.68 -14.43
CA LEU A 103 7.15 -8.68 -14.41
C LEU A 103 7.71 -9.97 -15.02
N THR A 104 7.21 -11.11 -14.55
CA THR A 104 7.66 -12.42 -15.04
C THR A 104 7.40 -12.60 -16.53
N ARG A 105 6.23 -12.16 -17.00
CA ARG A 105 5.87 -12.21 -18.43
C ARG A 105 6.76 -11.30 -19.27
N THR A 106 7.03 -10.09 -18.78
CA THR A 106 7.89 -9.11 -19.46
C THR A 106 9.34 -9.60 -19.53
N ALA A 107 9.91 -10.08 -18.42
CA ALA A 107 11.27 -10.58 -18.33
C ALA A 107 11.50 -11.82 -19.21
N LYS A 108 10.50 -12.71 -19.33
CA LYS A 108 10.57 -13.87 -20.25
C LYS A 108 10.53 -13.46 -21.71
N ARG A 109 9.80 -12.39 -22.04
CA ARG A 109 9.66 -11.91 -23.43
C ARG A 109 10.88 -11.14 -23.91
N LYS A 110 11.51 -10.37 -23.02
CA LYS A 110 12.62 -9.47 -23.35
C LYS A 110 13.72 -9.56 -22.31
N PRO A 111 14.91 -10.12 -22.62
CA PRO A 111 16.09 -9.97 -21.79
C PRO A 111 16.45 -8.48 -21.62
N ALA A 112 16.98 -8.11 -20.46
CA ALA A 112 17.29 -6.72 -20.10
C ALA A 112 16.08 -5.76 -20.19
N ALA A 113 14.90 -6.23 -19.78
CA ALA A 113 13.69 -5.42 -19.81
C ALA A 113 13.79 -4.19 -18.90
N GLU A 114 13.26 -3.07 -19.37
CA GLU A 114 13.18 -1.79 -18.66
C GLU A 114 11.77 -1.59 -18.13
N VAL A 115 11.65 -1.34 -16.83
CA VAL A 115 10.35 -1.16 -16.13
C VAL A 115 10.27 0.20 -15.49
N LEU A 116 9.23 0.95 -15.81
CA LEU A 116 8.91 2.20 -15.12
C LEU A 116 7.87 1.93 -14.03
N LYS A 117 8.19 2.26 -12.80
CA LYS A 117 7.25 2.19 -11.67
C LYS A 117 6.93 3.59 -11.15
N ILE A 118 5.69 4.01 -11.33
CA ILE A 118 5.19 5.34 -10.94
C ILE A 118 4.53 5.24 -9.56
N ALA A 119 4.83 6.17 -8.66
CA ALA A 119 4.48 6.13 -7.25
C ALA A 119 4.92 4.79 -6.64
N SER A 120 6.24 4.62 -6.59
CA SER A 120 6.83 3.30 -6.36
C SER A 120 6.60 2.75 -4.95
N GLY A 121 6.31 3.63 -3.98
CA GLY A 121 6.01 3.26 -2.59
C GLY A 121 7.15 2.50 -1.92
N PRO A 122 6.85 1.49 -1.07
CA PRO A 122 7.84 0.81 -0.22
C PRO A 122 8.85 -0.06 -0.98
N GLY A 123 8.67 -0.29 -2.27
CA GLY A 123 9.57 -1.14 -3.06
C GLY A 123 9.45 -2.65 -2.77
N ARG A 124 8.63 -3.09 -1.83
CA ARG A 124 8.51 -4.51 -1.44
C ARG A 124 8.12 -5.44 -2.58
N SER A 125 7.23 -5.02 -3.45
CA SER A 125 6.83 -5.83 -4.60
C SER A 125 8.01 -6.11 -5.56
N MET A 126 8.93 -5.17 -5.72
CA MET A 126 10.17 -5.39 -6.48
C MET A 126 11.11 -6.31 -5.71
N TYR A 127 11.31 -6.04 -4.43
CA TYR A 127 12.18 -6.84 -3.55
C TYR A 127 11.80 -8.32 -3.57
N GLU A 128 10.55 -8.64 -3.29
CA GLU A 128 10.07 -10.02 -3.25
C GLU A 128 10.23 -10.72 -4.61
N TRP A 129 9.94 -10.00 -5.70
CA TRP A 129 10.10 -10.56 -7.05
C TRP A 129 11.57 -10.78 -7.40
N LEU A 130 12.47 -9.83 -7.09
CA LEU A 130 13.91 -9.93 -7.33
C LEU A 130 14.57 -11.03 -6.48
N CYS A 131 14.09 -11.26 -5.27
CA CYS A 131 14.55 -12.39 -4.44
C CYS A 131 14.17 -13.74 -5.03
N ALA A 132 13.05 -13.83 -5.74
CA ALA A 132 12.52 -15.08 -6.29
C ALA A 132 13.00 -15.38 -7.71
N HIS A 133 13.60 -14.41 -8.41
CA HIS A 133 13.92 -14.52 -9.84
C HIS A 133 15.27 -13.88 -10.17
N ASP A 134 16.03 -14.57 -10.99
CA ASP A 134 17.31 -14.08 -11.53
C ASP A 134 17.17 -13.68 -13.01
N TYR A 135 16.36 -12.65 -13.26
CA TYR A 135 16.24 -12.05 -14.58
C TYR A 135 17.09 -10.76 -14.68
N ASP A 136 17.63 -10.52 -15.85
CA ASP A 136 18.20 -9.21 -16.19
C ASP A 136 17.04 -8.25 -16.47
N ILE A 137 16.72 -7.43 -15.48
CA ILE A 137 15.64 -6.43 -15.51
C ILE A 137 16.09 -5.19 -14.76
N LYS A 138 15.68 -4.02 -15.22
CA LYS A 138 15.95 -2.75 -14.55
C LYS A 138 14.67 -2.01 -14.24
N PHE A 139 14.71 -1.28 -13.15
CA PHE A 139 13.59 -0.48 -12.66
C PHE A 139 13.98 1.00 -12.54
N ASP A 140 13.20 1.85 -13.17
CA ASP A 140 13.15 3.27 -12.89
C ASP A 140 11.90 3.54 -12.03
N CYS A 141 12.12 4.12 -10.85
CA CYS A 141 11.09 4.31 -9.84
C CYS A 141 10.87 5.80 -9.59
N ILE A 142 9.69 6.30 -9.92
CA ILE A 142 9.30 7.69 -9.64
C ILE A 142 8.57 7.71 -8.30
N GLU A 143 9.07 8.49 -7.35
CA GLU A 143 8.46 8.63 -6.04
C GLU A 143 8.62 10.06 -5.51
N LEU A 144 7.56 10.61 -4.96
CA LEU A 144 7.56 11.97 -4.41
C LEU A 144 8.04 12.00 -2.96
N ASP A 145 7.70 10.95 -2.19
CA ASP A 145 8.05 10.86 -0.77
C ASP A 145 9.49 10.34 -0.60
N LYS A 146 10.35 11.20 -0.05
CA LYS A 146 11.75 10.85 0.24
C LYS A 146 11.87 9.70 1.24
N ASN A 147 10.98 9.63 2.23
CA ASN A 147 11.00 8.57 3.23
C ASN A 147 10.65 7.21 2.60
N ALA A 148 9.72 7.19 1.65
CA ALA A 148 9.42 6.00 0.87
C ALA A 148 10.63 5.53 0.05
N ILE A 149 11.38 6.45 -0.56
CA ILE A 149 12.60 6.12 -1.32
C ILE A 149 13.68 5.57 -0.38
N GLU A 150 13.90 6.17 0.78
CA GLU A 150 14.89 5.71 1.76
C GLU A 150 14.54 4.30 2.26
N PHE A 151 13.28 4.09 2.62
CA PHE A 151 12.76 2.78 3.00
C PHE A 151 12.96 1.74 1.89
N ALA A 152 12.52 2.06 0.66
CA ALA A 152 12.63 1.17 -0.49
C ALA A 152 14.09 0.86 -0.85
N SER A 153 14.98 1.84 -0.78
CA SER A 153 16.43 1.68 -1.03
C SER A 153 17.07 0.77 0.01
N THR A 154 16.71 0.94 1.28
CA THR A 154 17.19 0.09 2.38
C THR A 154 16.73 -1.35 2.18
N LEU A 155 15.45 -1.56 1.89
CA LEU A 155 14.87 -2.88 1.65
C LEU A 155 15.52 -3.57 0.45
N ASN A 156 15.75 -2.83 -0.63
CA ASN A 156 16.29 -3.36 -1.88
C ASN A 156 17.81 -3.24 -2.00
N ARG A 157 18.55 -3.04 -0.90
CA ARG A 157 19.99 -2.76 -0.89
C ARG A 157 20.82 -3.69 -1.80
N SER A 158 20.52 -5.00 -1.80
CA SER A 158 21.22 -5.99 -2.60
C SER A 158 20.91 -5.87 -4.11
N PHE A 159 19.88 -5.17 -4.49
CA PHE A 159 19.39 -5.04 -5.87
C PHE A 159 19.51 -3.62 -6.42
N MET A 160 20.19 -2.71 -5.72
CA MET A 160 20.31 -1.31 -6.14
C MET A 160 21.05 -1.14 -7.48
N HIS A 161 21.80 -2.11 -7.93
CA HIS A 161 22.38 -2.13 -9.27
C HIS A 161 21.35 -2.34 -10.40
N LYS A 162 20.10 -2.74 -10.04
CA LYS A 162 18.95 -2.90 -10.95
C LYS A 162 17.88 -1.82 -10.78
N ILE A 163 18.00 -0.93 -9.78
CA ILE A 163 16.93 0.02 -9.39
C ILE A 163 17.48 1.43 -9.34
N SER A 164 16.83 2.35 -10.04
CA SER A 164 17.06 3.79 -9.95
C SER A 164 15.84 4.48 -9.37
N PHE A 165 16.02 5.34 -8.36
CA PHE A 165 14.95 6.14 -7.79
C PHE A 165 15.06 7.60 -8.23
N PHE A 166 13.94 8.19 -8.66
CA PHE A 166 13.81 9.58 -9.03
C PHE A 166 12.82 10.25 -8.06
N ASN A 167 13.36 11.13 -7.19
CA ASN A 167 12.54 11.89 -6.25
C ASN A 167 11.88 13.07 -6.95
N MET A 168 10.71 12.87 -7.49
CA MET A 168 10.00 13.90 -8.24
C MET A 168 8.50 13.62 -8.38
N ASN A 169 7.75 14.66 -8.72
CA ASN A 169 6.35 14.51 -9.09
C ASN A 169 6.24 13.78 -10.43
N ALA A 170 5.48 12.69 -10.46
CA ALA A 170 5.26 11.85 -11.65
C ALA A 170 4.71 12.64 -12.86
N LEU A 171 3.89 13.66 -12.62
CA LEU A 171 3.36 14.53 -13.68
C LEU A 171 4.44 15.38 -14.39
N ARG A 172 5.63 15.50 -13.79
CA ARG A 172 6.75 16.24 -14.35
C ARG A 172 7.82 15.33 -14.95
N PHE A 173 7.66 14.02 -14.80
CA PHE A 173 8.60 13.06 -15.36
C PHE A 173 8.51 13.06 -16.88
N LYS A 174 9.66 13.16 -17.51
CA LYS A 174 9.81 13.05 -18.97
C LYS A 174 10.76 11.90 -19.23
N PRO A 175 10.28 10.77 -19.76
CA PRO A 175 11.12 9.64 -20.09
C PRO A 175 12.12 10.01 -21.21
N ASP A 176 13.35 9.58 -21.07
CA ASP A 176 14.41 9.68 -22.09
C ASP A 176 14.56 8.37 -22.91
N ARG A 177 13.74 7.37 -22.58
CA ARG A 177 13.74 6.03 -23.20
C ARG A 177 12.34 5.43 -23.20
N GLU A 178 12.20 4.33 -23.93
CA GLU A 178 10.99 3.49 -23.90
C GLU A 178 11.08 2.45 -22.80
N TYR A 179 9.94 2.07 -22.24
CA TYR A 179 9.82 1.05 -21.21
C TYR A 179 8.99 -0.14 -21.72
N ASP A 180 9.40 -1.34 -21.31
CA ASP A 180 8.72 -2.59 -21.65
C ASP A 180 7.49 -2.85 -20.80
N LEU A 181 7.48 -2.26 -19.60
CA LEU A 181 6.35 -2.26 -18.67
C LEU A 181 6.29 -0.93 -17.92
N ILE A 182 5.12 -0.31 -17.93
CA ILE A 182 4.83 0.85 -17.09
C ILE A 182 3.80 0.41 -16.05
N TRP A 183 4.15 0.60 -14.77
CA TRP A 183 3.30 0.25 -13.66
C TRP A 183 2.98 1.45 -12.79
N ALA A 184 1.68 1.78 -12.69
CA ALA A 184 1.15 2.80 -11.79
C ALA A 184 -0.02 2.20 -11.01
N ALA A 185 0.04 2.20 -9.69
CA ALA A 185 -1.01 1.62 -8.86
C ALA A 185 -1.23 2.44 -7.59
N GLY A 186 -2.46 2.95 -7.41
CA GLY A 186 -2.84 3.76 -6.25
C GLY A 186 -2.49 5.24 -6.35
N ILE A 187 -1.92 5.72 -7.47
CA ILE A 187 -1.64 7.14 -7.66
C ILE A 187 -2.88 7.91 -8.14
N PHE A 188 -3.76 7.26 -8.90
CA PHE A 188 -4.93 7.91 -9.49
C PHE A 188 -5.96 8.34 -8.44
N ASP A 189 -5.95 7.72 -7.25
CA ASP A 189 -6.80 8.06 -6.12
C ASP A 189 -6.51 9.46 -5.53
N TYR A 190 -5.39 10.09 -5.94
CA TYR A 190 -4.97 11.42 -5.50
C TYR A 190 -5.27 12.52 -6.54
N PHE A 191 -5.86 12.17 -7.67
CA PHE A 191 -6.22 13.14 -8.69
C PHE A 191 -7.71 13.41 -8.63
N ASP A 192 -8.08 14.70 -8.64
CA ASP A 192 -9.46 15.10 -8.80
C ASP A 192 -9.91 14.83 -10.24
N ASP A 193 -11.19 14.48 -10.42
CA ASP A 193 -11.82 14.42 -11.73
C ASP A 193 -11.83 15.84 -12.31
N ALA A 194 -11.08 16.07 -13.38
CA ALA A 194 -10.98 17.36 -14.07
C ALA A 194 -12.12 17.54 -15.09
#